data_2a12385cb968679d24db11470f23127f
#
_entry.id   2a12385cb968679d24db11470f23127f
#
_cell.length_a   1.000
_cell.length_b   1.000
_cell.length_c   1.000
_cell.angle_alpha   90.00
_cell.angle_beta   90.00
_cell.angle_gamma   90.00
#
_symmetry.space_group_name_H-M   'P 1'
#
loop_
_entity.id
_entity.type
_entity.pdbx_description
1 polymer ?
#
loop_
_entity_poly.entity_id
_entity_poly.type
_entity_poly.pdbx_seq_one_letter_code
_entity_poly.pdbx_strand_id
1 'polypeptide(L)'
;NFCSIAFHQGRYITTRSKKSIMIEAEKLTHMPNFKGYIHDIGGPTANFRQPSCMLQEEHGLCKGKKCLAPKPCKNLVANHEEYLDILRSVRQLPGIKKVFIRSGIRYDYLLQDKDDSFFRELVKYHVSGQLKVAPEHCSAAVLDKMGKPHIEAYIEFSKRYFQYTGEIDKEQYLVPYLMSSHPGSTLNDAIDLALFLKKNHIRPEQVQDFYPTPGTISTTMFYTGLDPYTMEEVYSAKNPHDKALQRALLQYYNPKNFALVEEALKKIKRFDLIGTDPNCLVRPQTPNYQNRNNSGNSRNNKNNRNNKNSRGKQNFGGKKQNNYGRKKKNR
;
A
#
# COMPACT_ATOMS: atom_id res chain seq x y z
N ASN A 1 -9.32 -6.01 11.89
CA ASN A 1 -8.70 -6.86 12.93
C ASN A 1 -7.20 -6.57 13.12
N PHE A 2 -6.51 -5.99 12.15
CA PHE A 2 -5.07 -5.72 12.20
C PHE A 2 -4.72 -4.25 12.51
N CYS A 3 -5.66 -3.33 12.31
CA CYS A 3 -5.43 -1.90 12.55
C CYS A 3 -5.61 -1.59 14.04
N SER A 4 -4.56 -1.05 14.67
CA SER A 4 -4.60 -0.69 16.09
C SER A 4 -5.57 0.46 16.41
N ILE A 5 -5.85 1.35 15.46
CA ILE A 5 -6.75 2.48 15.68
C ILE A 5 -8.12 2.00 16.16
N ALA A 6 -8.69 0.96 15.53
CA ALA A 6 -9.99 0.43 15.93
C ALA A 6 -10.02 -0.16 17.35
N PHE A 7 -8.89 -0.67 17.83
CA PHE A 7 -8.77 -1.26 19.16
C PHE A 7 -8.37 -0.26 20.23
N HIS A 8 -7.52 0.72 19.92
CA HIS A 8 -7.02 1.72 20.86
C HIS A 8 -7.92 2.94 20.95
N GLN A 9 -8.54 3.36 19.84
CA GLN A 9 -9.44 4.53 19.78
C GLN A 9 -10.92 4.15 19.81
N GLY A 10 -11.23 2.87 19.62
CA GLY A 10 -12.61 2.40 19.48
C GLY A 10 -13.14 2.49 18.05
N ARG A 11 -14.39 2.05 17.87
CA ARG A 11 -15.07 1.99 16.56
C ARG A 11 -16.15 3.05 16.39
N TYR A 12 -16.41 3.85 17.42
CA TYR A 12 -17.36 4.95 17.36
C TYR A 12 -16.68 6.15 16.70
N ILE A 13 -17.32 6.70 15.68
CA ILE A 13 -16.74 7.80 14.89
C ILE A 13 -17.01 9.12 15.60
N THR A 14 -15.95 9.87 15.85
CA THR A 14 -16.00 11.26 16.30
C THR A 14 -15.22 12.13 15.35
N THR A 15 -15.72 13.33 15.08
CA THR A 15 -15.13 14.23 14.10
C THR A 15 -15.08 15.66 14.60
N ARG A 16 -14.19 16.45 14.04
CA ARG A 16 -14.15 17.89 14.24
C ARG A 16 -15.32 18.56 13.52
N SER A 17 -15.86 19.61 14.10
CA SER A 17 -16.90 20.40 13.46
C SER A 17 -16.40 21.10 12.19
N LYS A 18 -17.29 21.35 11.23
CA LYS A 18 -17.02 22.17 10.05
C LYS A 18 -16.38 23.51 10.43
N LYS A 19 -16.92 24.22 11.44
CA LYS A 19 -16.37 25.49 11.93
C LYS A 19 -14.90 25.38 12.34
N SER A 20 -14.53 24.33 13.07
CA SER A 20 -13.14 24.10 13.50
C SER A 20 -12.20 23.87 12.32
N ILE A 21 -12.65 23.13 11.30
CA ILE A 21 -11.88 22.87 10.09
C ILE A 21 -11.71 24.14 9.26
N MET A 22 -12.78 24.93 9.11
CA MET A 22 -12.73 26.19 8.37
C MET A 22 -11.76 27.19 8.99
N ILE A 23 -11.79 27.38 10.33
CA ILE A 23 -10.85 28.24 11.04
C ILE A 23 -9.40 27.83 10.81
N GLU A 24 -9.11 26.51 10.82
CA GLU A 24 -7.76 26.02 10.54
C GLU A 24 -7.37 26.24 9.08
N ALA A 25 -8.24 25.95 8.14
CA ALA A 25 -7.99 26.18 6.72
C ALA A 25 -7.73 27.67 6.41
N GLU A 26 -8.48 28.56 7.03
CA GLU A 26 -8.26 30.01 6.90
C GLU A 26 -6.90 30.45 7.49
N LYS A 27 -6.52 29.93 8.66
CA LYS A 27 -5.18 30.20 9.23
C LYS A 27 -4.06 29.79 8.28
N LEU A 28 -4.20 28.65 7.56
CA LEU A 28 -3.20 28.21 6.59
C LEU A 28 -3.01 29.22 5.46
N THR A 29 -4.07 29.92 5.02
CA THR A 29 -3.97 30.92 3.94
C THR A 29 -3.13 32.13 4.33
N HIS A 30 -2.99 32.42 5.62
CA HIS A 30 -2.18 33.51 6.16
C HIS A 30 -0.75 33.11 6.52
N MET A 31 -0.39 31.83 6.36
CA MET A 31 0.97 31.40 6.68
C MET A 31 1.99 31.88 5.64
N PRO A 32 3.20 32.32 6.07
CA PRO A 32 4.27 32.63 5.17
C PRO A 32 4.56 31.43 4.25
N ASN A 33 4.71 31.67 2.95
CA ASN A 33 4.98 30.64 1.95
C ASN A 33 3.83 29.68 1.62
N PHE A 34 2.62 29.92 2.07
CA PHE A 34 1.47 29.12 1.64
C PHE A 34 1.22 29.32 0.14
N LYS A 35 1.17 28.25 -0.61
CA LYS A 35 1.05 28.28 -2.09
C LYS A 35 -0.37 28.01 -2.60
N GLY A 36 -1.34 27.93 -1.70
CA GLY A 36 -2.74 27.65 -2.02
C GLY A 36 -3.10 26.18 -2.13
N TYR A 37 -2.25 25.28 -1.64
CA TYR A 37 -2.50 23.83 -1.71
C TYR A 37 -2.69 23.25 -0.32
N ILE A 38 -3.89 22.71 -0.06
CA ILE A 38 -4.14 21.84 1.09
C ILE A 38 -3.99 20.41 0.60
N HIS A 39 -2.97 19.74 1.10
CA HIS A 39 -2.60 18.42 0.60
C HIS A 39 -3.48 17.29 1.10
N ASP A 40 -4.12 17.46 2.26
CA ASP A 40 -4.99 16.43 2.80
C ASP A 40 -6.03 17.02 3.77
N ILE A 41 -7.30 16.86 3.45
CA ILE A 41 -8.40 17.04 4.41
C ILE A 41 -9.00 15.68 4.67
N GLY A 42 -8.42 14.94 5.59
CA GLY A 42 -8.85 13.60 5.87
C GLY A 42 -8.11 12.95 7.02
N GLY A 43 -8.16 11.66 7.05
CA GLY A 43 -7.54 10.77 8.01
C GLY A 43 -7.65 9.32 7.53
N PRO A 44 -7.29 8.33 8.34
CA PRO A 44 -7.35 6.90 7.94
C PRO A 44 -8.73 6.43 7.50
N THR A 45 -9.78 7.15 7.88
CA THR A 45 -11.19 6.92 7.51
C THR A 45 -11.82 8.25 7.09
N ALA A 46 -11.17 8.97 6.19
CA ALA A 46 -11.49 10.36 5.83
C ALA A 46 -12.96 10.62 5.52
N ASN A 47 -13.63 9.68 4.87
CA ASN A 47 -15.03 9.80 4.49
C ASN A 47 -16.02 9.32 5.54
N PHE A 48 -15.58 8.82 6.71
CA PHE A 48 -16.45 8.58 7.85
C PHE A 48 -16.49 9.84 8.72
N ARG A 49 -17.65 10.47 8.84
CA ARG A 49 -17.78 11.70 9.64
C ARG A 49 -18.76 11.59 10.79
N GLN A 50 -19.65 10.64 10.75
CA GLN A 50 -20.69 10.43 11.77
C GLN A 50 -21.04 8.96 11.90
N PRO A 51 -21.70 8.55 12.99
CA PRO A 51 -22.23 7.21 13.11
C PRO A 51 -23.09 6.85 11.90
N SER A 52 -22.85 5.65 11.34
CA SER A 52 -23.52 5.23 10.12
C SER A 52 -24.82 4.47 10.36
N CYS A 53 -25.35 4.51 11.58
CA CYS A 53 -26.54 3.75 11.97
C CYS A 53 -27.15 4.38 13.24
N MET A 54 -28.45 4.66 13.23
CA MET A 54 -29.16 5.19 14.40
C MET A 54 -29.05 4.29 15.65
N LEU A 55 -28.98 2.96 15.45
CA LEU A 55 -28.77 2.05 16.58
C LEU A 55 -27.43 2.26 17.30
N GLN A 56 -26.44 2.82 16.64
CA GLN A 56 -25.16 3.18 17.30
C GLN A 56 -25.32 4.39 18.21
N GLU A 57 -26.19 5.31 17.88
CA GLU A 57 -26.47 6.49 18.70
C GLU A 57 -27.29 6.12 19.95
N GLU A 58 -28.27 5.22 19.80
CA GLU A 58 -29.17 4.80 20.87
C GLU A 58 -28.54 3.78 21.82
N HIS A 59 -27.86 2.77 21.27
CA HIS A 59 -27.43 1.58 22.04
C HIS A 59 -25.92 1.33 21.99
N GLY A 60 -25.16 2.22 21.33
CA GLY A 60 -23.73 2.04 21.10
C GLY A 60 -23.42 0.99 20.04
N LEU A 61 -22.19 0.49 20.07
CA LEU A 61 -21.68 -0.42 19.03
C LEU A 61 -22.20 -1.84 19.21
N CYS A 62 -22.61 -2.46 18.11
CA CYS A 62 -22.96 -3.87 18.08
C CYS A 62 -21.79 -4.75 18.52
N LYS A 63 -22.02 -5.67 19.44
CA LYS A 63 -21.04 -6.69 19.84
C LYS A 63 -20.85 -7.71 18.71
N GLY A 64 -19.60 -8.06 18.41
CA GLY A 64 -19.26 -9.11 17.43
C GLY A 64 -19.68 -8.85 15.98
N LYS A 65 -20.17 -7.66 15.64
CA LYS A 65 -20.63 -7.31 14.29
C LYS A 65 -19.83 -6.16 13.70
N LYS A 66 -19.47 -6.28 12.42
CA LYS A 66 -18.83 -5.24 11.62
C LYS A 66 -19.82 -4.69 10.61
N CYS A 67 -19.85 -3.34 10.46
CA CYS A 67 -20.87 -2.71 9.62
C CYS A 67 -20.64 -2.90 8.13
N LEU A 68 -19.40 -3.11 7.70
CA LEU A 68 -19.03 -3.22 6.28
C LEU A 68 -18.43 -4.58 5.88
N ALA A 69 -18.17 -5.47 6.84
CA ALA A 69 -17.53 -6.74 6.57
C ALA A 69 -18.27 -7.93 7.18
N PRO A 70 -18.32 -9.09 6.50
CA PRO A 70 -17.88 -9.33 5.11
C PRO A 70 -18.76 -8.66 4.07
N LYS A 71 -20.00 -8.33 4.43
CA LYS A 71 -21.00 -7.62 3.63
C LYS A 71 -21.57 -6.43 4.41
N PRO A 72 -22.02 -5.37 3.75
CA PRO A 72 -22.64 -4.22 4.41
C PRO A 72 -23.85 -4.62 5.26
N CYS A 73 -23.94 -4.02 6.44
CA CYS A 73 -25.10 -4.20 7.31
C CYS A 73 -26.33 -3.53 6.70
N LYS A 74 -27.50 -4.18 6.78
CA LYS A 74 -28.76 -3.62 6.27
C LYS A 74 -29.19 -2.29 6.90
N ASN A 75 -28.72 -2.01 8.13
CA ASN A 75 -29.01 -0.78 8.85
C ASN A 75 -27.94 0.32 8.61
N LEU A 76 -26.95 0.05 7.75
CA LEU A 76 -25.91 1.02 7.41
C LEU A 76 -26.52 2.11 6.53
N VAL A 77 -26.32 3.37 6.91
CA VAL A 77 -26.65 4.54 6.12
C VAL A 77 -25.36 5.28 5.84
N ALA A 78 -24.87 5.17 4.61
CA ALA A 78 -23.70 5.95 4.17
C ALA A 78 -24.18 7.30 3.66
N ASN A 79 -23.53 8.35 4.12
CA ASN A 79 -23.81 9.72 3.71
C ASN A 79 -22.50 10.52 3.71
N HIS A 80 -22.20 11.20 2.62
CA HIS A 80 -21.01 12.03 2.46
C HIS A 80 -21.34 13.53 2.30
N GLU A 81 -22.59 13.93 2.50
CA GLU A 81 -23.06 15.31 2.28
C GLU A 81 -22.28 16.32 3.15
N GLU A 82 -22.14 16.06 4.46
CA GLU A 82 -21.37 16.94 5.36
C GLU A 82 -19.90 17.04 4.94
N TYR A 83 -19.30 15.92 4.52
CA TYR A 83 -17.91 15.92 4.09
C TYR A 83 -17.73 16.69 2.78
N LEU A 84 -18.65 16.51 1.85
CA LEU A 84 -18.66 17.21 0.58
C LEU A 84 -18.85 18.74 0.80
N ASP A 85 -19.74 19.13 1.72
CA ASP A 85 -19.96 20.52 2.08
C ASP A 85 -18.69 21.16 2.69
N ILE A 86 -17.96 20.44 3.55
CA ILE A 86 -16.67 20.91 4.07
C ILE A 86 -15.67 21.11 2.93
N LEU A 87 -15.52 20.13 2.05
CA LEU A 87 -14.57 20.22 0.93
C LEU A 87 -14.88 21.36 -0.02
N ARG A 88 -16.16 21.59 -0.32
CA ARG A 88 -16.65 22.72 -1.13
C ARG A 88 -16.35 24.06 -0.45
N SER A 89 -16.64 24.17 0.85
CA SER A 89 -16.43 25.37 1.62
C SER A 89 -14.94 25.75 1.73
N VAL A 90 -14.07 24.78 2.02
CA VAL A 90 -12.62 25.01 2.07
C VAL A 90 -12.08 25.39 0.69
N ARG A 91 -12.56 24.78 -0.38
CA ARG A 91 -12.14 25.11 -1.75
C ARG A 91 -12.50 26.54 -2.16
N GLN A 92 -13.52 27.14 -1.54
CA GLN A 92 -13.97 28.49 -1.82
C GLN A 92 -13.24 29.58 -1.00
N LEU A 93 -12.42 29.20 -0.02
CA LEU A 93 -11.65 30.18 0.77
C LEU A 93 -10.66 30.93 -0.13
N PRO A 94 -10.56 32.28 0.04
CA PRO A 94 -9.57 33.07 -0.64
C PRO A 94 -8.15 32.54 -0.43
N GLY A 95 -7.35 32.51 -1.48
CA GLY A 95 -5.97 31.98 -1.42
C GLY A 95 -5.84 30.46 -1.56
N ILE A 96 -6.94 29.69 -1.57
CA ILE A 96 -6.92 28.25 -1.82
C ILE A 96 -7.09 27.96 -3.32
N LYS A 97 -6.14 27.24 -3.88
CA LYS A 97 -6.13 26.78 -5.28
C LYS A 97 -6.62 25.35 -5.44
N LYS A 98 -6.21 24.47 -4.54
CA LYS A 98 -6.55 23.04 -4.57
C LYS A 98 -6.65 22.47 -3.17
N VAL A 99 -7.58 21.54 -3.02
CA VAL A 99 -7.81 20.76 -1.80
C VAL A 99 -7.82 19.29 -2.17
N PHE A 100 -6.94 18.52 -1.58
CA PHE A 100 -6.79 17.10 -1.88
C PHE A 100 -7.18 16.20 -0.71
N ILE A 101 -7.44 14.94 -1.03
CA ILE A 101 -7.59 13.83 -0.09
C ILE A 101 -6.48 12.84 -0.43
N ARG A 102 -5.47 12.72 0.44
CA ARG A 102 -4.28 11.87 0.23
C ARG A 102 -4.17 10.71 1.21
N SER A 103 -4.79 10.81 2.36
CA SER A 103 -4.78 9.75 3.39
C SER A 103 -5.56 8.50 3.00
N GLY A 104 -6.29 8.53 1.89
CA GLY A 104 -7.08 7.42 1.38
C GLY A 104 -8.57 7.57 1.63
N ILE A 105 -9.33 6.63 1.08
CA ILE A 105 -10.80 6.57 1.16
C ILE A 105 -11.22 5.18 1.55
N ARG A 106 -12.23 5.07 2.40
CA ARG A 106 -13.01 3.84 2.63
C ARG A 106 -13.96 3.66 1.45
N TYR A 107 -13.46 3.00 0.41
CA TYR A 107 -14.18 2.74 -0.84
C TYR A 107 -15.43 1.88 -0.61
N ASP A 108 -15.36 0.94 0.35
CA ASP A 108 -16.45 0.08 0.75
C ASP A 108 -17.62 0.86 1.37
N TYR A 109 -17.35 1.92 2.14
CA TYR A 109 -18.37 2.82 2.66
C TYR A 109 -18.91 3.75 1.56
N LEU A 110 -18.04 4.26 0.70
CA LEU A 110 -18.42 5.12 -0.41
C LEU A 110 -19.41 4.43 -1.36
N LEU A 111 -19.24 3.14 -1.62
CA LEU A 111 -20.16 2.35 -2.45
C LEU A 111 -21.56 2.19 -1.86
N GLN A 112 -21.75 2.43 -0.56
CA GLN A 112 -23.05 2.34 0.10
C GLN A 112 -23.83 3.66 0.04
N ASP A 113 -23.20 4.74 -0.36
CA ASP A 113 -23.90 6.01 -0.57
C ASP A 113 -24.74 5.94 -1.85
N LYS A 114 -26.00 6.35 -1.73
CA LYS A 114 -26.93 6.39 -2.85
C LYS A 114 -26.72 7.63 -3.72
N ASP A 115 -26.10 8.68 -3.17
CA ASP A 115 -25.74 9.90 -3.88
C ASP A 115 -24.30 9.83 -4.38
N ASP A 116 -24.12 9.90 -5.68
CA ASP A 116 -22.82 9.87 -6.34
C ASP A 116 -22.07 11.21 -6.33
N SER A 117 -22.67 12.27 -5.82
CA SER A 117 -22.11 13.62 -5.86
C SER A 117 -20.73 13.68 -5.22
N PHE A 118 -20.55 13.06 -4.06
CA PHE A 118 -19.24 13.01 -3.40
C PHE A 118 -18.21 12.25 -4.25
N PHE A 119 -18.56 11.09 -4.80
CA PHE A 119 -17.64 10.30 -5.61
C PHE A 119 -17.19 11.07 -6.87
N ARG A 120 -18.13 11.69 -7.57
CA ARG A 120 -17.85 12.50 -8.75
C ARG A 120 -16.98 13.72 -8.42
N GLU A 121 -17.26 14.43 -7.35
CA GLU A 121 -16.43 15.57 -6.92
C GLU A 121 -15.07 15.16 -6.38
N LEU A 122 -14.98 14.05 -5.67
CA LEU A 122 -13.70 13.44 -5.25
C LEU A 122 -12.77 13.29 -6.45
N VAL A 123 -13.23 12.60 -7.49
CA VAL A 123 -12.46 12.36 -8.73
C VAL A 123 -12.14 13.69 -9.42
N LYS A 124 -13.13 14.58 -9.54
CA LYS A 124 -12.97 15.83 -10.28
C LYS A 124 -12.05 16.85 -9.60
N TYR A 125 -12.08 16.96 -8.28
CA TYR A 125 -11.44 18.08 -7.58
C TYR A 125 -10.40 17.67 -6.53
N HIS A 126 -10.49 16.48 -5.94
CA HIS A 126 -9.78 16.14 -4.71
C HIS A 126 -8.72 15.04 -4.87
N VAL A 127 -8.58 14.46 -6.05
CA VAL A 127 -7.51 13.51 -6.38
C VAL A 127 -6.39 14.24 -7.13
N SER A 128 -5.16 14.12 -6.61
CA SER A 128 -3.97 14.79 -7.17
C SER A 128 -3.21 13.91 -8.20
N GLY A 129 -3.90 13.03 -8.92
CA GLY A 129 -3.32 12.05 -9.85
C GLY A 129 -3.33 10.61 -9.31
N GLN A 130 -3.29 10.42 -7.99
CA GLN A 130 -3.34 9.09 -7.37
C GLN A 130 -4.30 9.09 -6.18
N LEU A 131 -5.14 8.05 -6.11
CA LEU A 131 -6.00 7.78 -4.96
C LEU A 131 -5.56 6.46 -4.30
N LYS A 132 -5.29 6.53 -3.00
CA LYS A 132 -4.91 5.37 -2.19
C LYS A 132 -6.15 4.67 -1.67
N VAL A 133 -6.18 3.36 -1.84
CA VAL A 133 -7.24 2.49 -1.32
C VAL A 133 -6.63 1.20 -0.76
N ALA A 134 -7.28 0.58 0.19
CA ALA A 134 -6.71 -0.54 0.94
C ALA A 134 -7.57 -1.81 0.81
N PRO A 135 -7.54 -2.52 -0.34
CA PRO A 135 -8.17 -3.83 -0.47
C PRO A 135 -7.48 -4.91 0.37
N GLU A 136 -6.19 -4.78 0.63
CA GLU A 136 -5.30 -5.63 1.41
C GLU A 136 -5.03 -7.00 0.80
N HIS A 137 -6.05 -7.75 0.36
CA HIS A 137 -5.94 -9.09 -0.20
C HIS A 137 -7.10 -9.38 -1.18
N CYS A 138 -7.05 -10.51 -1.90
CA CYS A 138 -8.15 -10.96 -2.76
C CYS A 138 -8.86 -12.23 -2.23
N SER A 139 -8.20 -13.02 -1.38
CA SER A 139 -8.80 -14.23 -0.78
C SER A 139 -9.88 -13.84 0.24
N ALA A 140 -11.09 -14.35 0.07
CA ALA A 140 -12.19 -14.12 0.99
C ALA A 140 -11.85 -14.60 2.42
N ALA A 141 -11.24 -15.78 2.55
CA ALA A 141 -10.84 -16.33 3.85
C ALA A 141 -9.84 -15.41 4.59
N VAL A 142 -8.88 -14.84 3.88
CA VAL A 142 -7.91 -13.89 4.46
C VAL A 142 -8.60 -12.58 4.84
N LEU A 143 -9.47 -12.06 3.98
CA LEU A 143 -10.23 -10.82 4.22
C LEU A 143 -11.18 -10.96 5.41
N ASP A 144 -11.79 -12.13 5.61
CA ASP A 144 -12.61 -12.42 6.80
C ASP A 144 -11.78 -12.35 8.08
N LYS A 145 -10.57 -12.95 8.10
CA LYS A 145 -9.64 -12.84 9.24
C LYS A 145 -9.15 -11.41 9.45
N MET A 146 -8.97 -10.63 8.38
CA MET A 146 -8.68 -9.20 8.45
C MET A 146 -9.87 -8.38 8.95
N GLY A 147 -11.10 -8.88 8.76
CA GLY A 147 -12.35 -8.13 8.99
C GLY A 147 -12.58 -7.04 7.96
N LYS A 148 -12.25 -7.34 6.71
CA LYS A 148 -12.41 -6.46 5.55
C LYS A 148 -13.54 -6.95 4.65
N PRO A 149 -14.14 -6.10 3.82
CA PRO A 149 -15.04 -6.54 2.77
C PRO A 149 -14.30 -7.40 1.75
N HIS A 150 -15.02 -8.28 1.08
CA HIS A 150 -14.46 -9.11 0.02
C HIS A 150 -14.05 -8.27 -1.19
N ILE A 151 -13.20 -8.86 -2.06
CA ILE A 151 -12.51 -8.14 -3.15
C ILE A 151 -13.48 -7.55 -4.20
N GLU A 152 -14.69 -8.07 -4.29
CA GLU A 152 -15.73 -7.60 -5.22
C GLU A 152 -16.07 -6.11 -4.97
N ALA A 153 -16.04 -5.66 -3.72
CA ALA A 153 -16.22 -4.25 -3.39
C ALA A 153 -15.11 -3.37 -4.00
N TYR A 154 -13.86 -3.84 -3.99
CA TYR A 154 -12.77 -3.12 -4.64
C TYR A 154 -12.91 -3.12 -6.17
N ILE A 155 -13.30 -4.23 -6.75
CA ILE A 155 -13.50 -4.34 -8.21
C ILE A 155 -14.60 -3.37 -8.66
N GLU A 156 -15.73 -3.34 -7.96
CA GLU A 156 -16.84 -2.41 -8.28
C GLU A 156 -16.41 -0.95 -8.12
N PHE A 157 -15.74 -0.63 -7.00
CA PHE A 157 -15.19 0.71 -6.79
C PHE A 157 -14.23 1.13 -7.93
N SER A 158 -13.30 0.26 -8.31
CA SER A 158 -12.33 0.53 -9.37
C SER A 158 -13.01 0.79 -10.70
N LYS A 159 -14.03 0.00 -11.04
CA LYS A 159 -14.81 0.19 -12.27
C LYS A 159 -15.48 1.56 -12.31
N ARG A 160 -16.15 1.96 -11.24
CA ARG A 160 -16.81 3.28 -11.15
C ARG A 160 -15.80 4.43 -11.12
N TYR A 161 -14.68 4.24 -10.42
CA TYR A 161 -13.61 5.24 -10.36
C TYR A 161 -13.06 5.56 -11.76
N PHE A 162 -12.71 4.54 -12.55
CA PHE A 162 -12.18 4.74 -13.89
C PHE A 162 -13.25 5.23 -14.87
N GLN A 163 -14.51 4.86 -14.70
CA GLN A 163 -15.60 5.45 -15.45
C GLN A 163 -15.66 6.97 -15.21
N TYR A 164 -15.70 7.43 -13.95
CA TYR A 164 -15.78 8.86 -13.64
C TYR A 164 -14.51 9.62 -14.03
N THR A 165 -13.35 9.00 -13.96
CA THR A 165 -12.10 9.58 -14.42
C THR A 165 -12.13 9.80 -15.94
N GLY A 166 -12.65 8.83 -16.69
CA GLY A 166 -12.82 8.95 -18.14
C GLY A 166 -13.82 10.05 -18.55
N GLU A 167 -14.89 10.25 -17.78
CA GLU A 167 -15.88 11.30 -18.03
C GLU A 167 -15.31 12.73 -17.90
N ILE A 168 -14.23 12.90 -17.16
CA ILE A 168 -13.61 14.23 -16.92
C ILE A 168 -12.27 14.43 -17.61
N ASP A 169 -11.85 13.50 -18.44
CA ASP A 169 -10.59 13.51 -19.20
C ASP A 169 -9.35 13.81 -18.31
N LYS A 170 -9.24 13.06 -17.21
CA LYS A 170 -8.10 13.14 -16.28
C LYS A 170 -7.35 11.83 -16.22
N GLU A 171 -6.04 11.93 -16.26
CA GLU A 171 -5.15 10.81 -16.00
C GLU A 171 -4.97 10.62 -14.49
N GLN A 172 -5.69 9.65 -13.92
CA GLN A 172 -5.65 9.34 -12.50
C GLN A 172 -5.52 7.83 -12.28
N TYR A 173 -4.83 7.45 -11.21
CA TYR A 173 -4.52 6.07 -10.89
C TYR A 173 -5.01 5.69 -9.50
N LEU A 174 -5.38 4.43 -9.35
CA LEU A 174 -5.59 3.81 -8.03
C LEU A 174 -4.28 3.19 -7.55
N VAL A 175 -3.96 3.43 -6.29
CA VAL A 175 -2.82 2.81 -5.61
C VAL A 175 -3.36 1.86 -4.54
N PRO A 176 -3.52 0.57 -4.85
CA PRO A 176 -4.01 -0.41 -3.88
C PRO A 176 -2.90 -0.75 -2.88
N TYR A 177 -3.21 -0.61 -1.60
CA TYR A 177 -2.40 -1.17 -0.52
C TYR A 177 -2.74 -2.64 -0.35
N LEU A 178 -1.68 -3.46 -0.34
CA LEU A 178 -1.75 -4.91 -0.24
C LEU A 178 -0.83 -5.39 0.86
N MET A 179 -1.27 -6.43 1.56
CA MET A 179 -0.55 -6.99 2.71
C MET A 179 -0.26 -8.48 2.48
N SER A 180 1.01 -8.86 2.63
CA SER A 180 1.40 -10.26 2.67
C SER A 180 1.44 -10.80 4.10
N SER A 181 1.37 -12.10 4.25
CA SER A 181 1.63 -12.81 5.50
C SER A 181 0.72 -12.45 6.69
N HIS A 182 -0.49 -11.92 6.42
CA HIS A 182 -1.49 -11.78 7.46
C HIS A 182 -1.88 -13.18 8.00
N PRO A 183 -2.18 -13.32 9.31
CA PRO A 183 -2.75 -14.56 9.83
C PRO A 183 -3.93 -15.04 8.99
N GLY A 184 -3.92 -16.31 8.61
CA GLY A 184 -4.84 -16.92 7.66
C GLY A 184 -4.36 -16.90 6.20
N SER A 185 -3.33 -16.13 5.85
CA SER A 185 -2.77 -16.12 4.49
C SER A 185 -1.78 -17.26 4.32
N THR A 186 -2.18 -18.27 3.57
CA THR A 186 -1.33 -19.38 3.13
C THR A 186 -0.55 -19.01 1.87
N LEU A 187 0.35 -19.90 1.45
CA LEU A 187 1.07 -19.70 0.19
C LEU A 187 0.13 -19.80 -1.03
N ASN A 188 -0.93 -20.61 -0.95
CA ASN A 188 -1.98 -20.65 -1.99
C ASN A 188 -2.68 -19.29 -2.12
N ASP A 189 -3.10 -18.69 -1.01
CA ASP A 189 -3.74 -17.37 -1.01
C ASP A 189 -2.81 -16.29 -1.60
N ALA A 190 -1.51 -16.36 -1.31
CA ALA A 190 -0.54 -15.43 -1.88
C ALA A 190 -0.37 -15.60 -3.40
N ILE A 191 -0.48 -16.84 -3.92
CA ILE A 191 -0.47 -17.11 -5.36
C ILE A 191 -1.75 -16.62 -6.01
N ASP A 192 -2.91 -16.84 -5.39
CA ASP A 192 -4.18 -16.32 -5.88
C ASP A 192 -4.15 -14.79 -5.97
N LEU A 193 -3.51 -14.14 -4.99
CA LEU A 193 -3.30 -12.69 -5.03
C LEU A 193 -2.38 -12.29 -6.18
N ALA A 194 -1.28 -13.02 -6.42
CA ALA A 194 -0.40 -12.75 -7.57
C ALA A 194 -1.13 -12.90 -8.91
N LEU A 195 -1.97 -13.93 -9.05
CA LEU A 195 -2.81 -14.15 -10.24
C LEU A 195 -3.86 -13.05 -10.41
N PHE A 196 -4.50 -12.63 -9.31
CA PHE A 196 -5.42 -11.50 -9.32
C PHE A 196 -4.74 -10.21 -9.81
N LEU A 197 -3.55 -9.92 -9.29
CA LEU A 197 -2.77 -8.74 -9.69
C LEU A 197 -2.39 -8.80 -11.16
N LYS A 198 -1.97 -9.98 -11.64
CA LYS A 198 -1.63 -10.20 -13.04
C LYS A 198 -2.83 -9.99 -13.96
N LYS A 199 -3.97 -10.62 -13.65
CA LYS A 199 -5.22 -10.51 -14.41
C LYS A 199 -5.71 -9.07 -14.53
N ASN A 200 -5.53 -8.27 -13.48
CA ASN A 200 -5.98 -6.87 -13.43
C ASN A 200 -4.88 -5.86 -13.80
N HIS A 201 -3.73 -6.33 -14.30
CA HIS A 201 -2.58 -5.49 -14.67
C HIS A 201 -2.08 -4.56 -13.56
N ILE A 202 -2.25 -4.96 -12.30
CA ILE A 202 -1.81 -4.23 -11.12
C ILE A 202 -0.36 -4.62 -10.80
N ARG A 203 0.52 -3.63 -10.68
CA ARG A 203 1.93 -3.82 -10.31
C ARG A 203 2.24 -2.99 -9.06
N PRO A 204 2.03 -3.51 -7.85
CA PRO A 204 2.25 -2.76 -6.64
C PRO A 204 3.75 -2.50 -6.42
N GLU A 205 4.15 -1.24 -6.36
CA GLU A 205 5.53 -0.86 -6.08
C GLU A 205 5.86 -1.02 -4.59
N GLN A 206 4.91 -0.70 -3.73
CA GLN A 206 5.01 -0.83 -2.28
C GLN A 206 4.10 -1.94 -1.79
N VAL A 207 4.67 -2.88 -1.07
CA VAL A 207 3.95 -3.97 -0.40
C VAL A 207 4.35 -4.03 1.06
N GLN A 208 3.41 -4.40 1.92
CA GLN A 208 3.63 -4.51 3.35
C GLN A 208 3.50 -5.97 3.77
N ASP A 209 4.43 -6.42 4.63
CA ASP A 209 4.21 -7.65 5.38
C ASP A 209 3.36 -7.32 6.60
N PHE A 210 2.54 -8.26 7.02
CA PHE A 210 1.86 -8.15 8.29
C PHE A 210 2.87 -7.93 9.43
N TYR A 211 2.66 -6.84 10.17
CA TYR A 211 3.41 -6.52 11.37
C TYR A 211 2.49 -6.66 12.59
N PRO A 212 2.82 -7.52 13.56
CA PRO A 212 2.01 -7.70 14.76
C PRO A 212 1.96 -6.41 15.59
N THR A 213 0.83 -5.71 15.54
CA THR A 213 0.61 -4.50 16.32
C THR A 213 -0.07 -4.87 17.66
N PRO A 214 0.49 -4.47 18.81
CA PRO A 214 -0.08 -4.82 20.11
C PRO A 214 -1.57 -4.48 20.24
N GLY A 215 -2.31 -5.34 20.93
CA GLY A 215 -3.74 -5.14 21.22
C GLY A 215 -4.68 -5.46 20.05
N THR A 216 -4.20 -5.96 18.92
CA THR A 216 -5.07 -6.30 17.78
C THR A 216 -5.42 -7.79 17.73
N ILE A 217 -6.58 -8.10 17.19
CA ILE A 217 -7.04 -9.48 16.97
C ILE A 217 -6.06 -10.26 16.07
N SER A 218 -5.57 -9.62 15.02
CA SER A 218 -4.60 -10.25 14.11
C SER A 218 -3.28 -10.58 14.82
N THR A 219 -2.85 -9.77 15.78
CA THR A 219 -1.68 -10.08 16.60
C THR A 219 -1.93 -11.28 17.52
N THR A 220 -3.13 -11.38 18.10
CA THR A 220 -3.52 -12.57 18.86
C THR A 220 -3.47 -13.82 17.99
N MET A 221 -4.09 -13.80 16.81
CA MET A 221 -4.01 -14.91 15.86
C MET A 221 -2.57 -15.27 15.49
N PHE A 222 -1.72 -14.26 15.26
CA PHE A 222 -0.32 -14.49 14.89
C PHE A 222 0.48 -15.24 15.96
N TYR A 223 0.34 -14.89 17.23
CA TYR A 223 1.09 -15.51 18.31
C TYR A 223 0.48 -16.82 18.78
N THR A 224 -0.82 -16.88 18.94
CA THR A 224 -1.52 -18.08 19.46
C THR A 224 -1.72 -19.15 18.39
N GLY A 225 -1.87 -18.76 17.11
CA GLY A 225 -2.33 -19.66 16.04
C GLY A 225 -3.82 -19.95 16.11
N LEU A 226 -4.60 -19.19 16.88
CA LEU A 226 -6.04 -19.38 17.07
C LEU A 226 -6.79 -18.07 16.77
N ASP A 227 -7.97 -18.21 16.17
CA ASP A 227 -8.92 -17.11 16.05
C ASP A 227 -9.61 -16.89 17.42
N PRO A 228 -9.44 -15.74 18.08
CA PRO A 228 -9.99 -15.54 19.42
C PRO A 228 -11.51 -15.46 19.46
N TYR A 229 -12.21 -15.38 18.33
CA TYR A 229 -13.67 -15.39 18.28
C TYR A 229 -14.26 -16.80 18.12
N THR A 230 -13.58 -17.68 17.37
CA THR A 230 -14.09 -19.03 17.06
C THR A 230 -13.26 -20.14 17.70
N MET A 231 -12.06 -19.83 18.19
CA MET A 231 -11.07 -20.77 18.69
C MET A 231 -10.58 -21.78 17.64
N GLU A 232 -10.83 -21.52 16.36
CA GLU A 232 -10.31 -22.31 15.26
C GLU A 232 -8.83 -22.02 15.02
N GLU A 233 -8.11 -23.01 14.52
CA GLU A 233 -6.70 -22.83 14.13
C GLU A 233 -6.54 -21.86 12.96
N VAL A 234 -5.54 -20.98 13.06
CA VAL A 234 -5.19 -20.00 12.04
C VAL A 234 -3.73 -20.13 11.70
N TYR A 235 -3.46 -20.49 10.46
CA TYR A 235 -2.07 -20.47 9.94
C TYR A 235 -1.48 -19.06 10.03
N SER A 236 -0.21 -18.98 10.40
CA SER A 236 0.54 -17.73 10.39
C SER A 236 1.97 -17.99 9.91
N ALA A 237 2.42 -17.25 8.91
CA ALA A 237 3.78 -17.31 8.41
C ALA A 237 4.75 -16.69 9.43
N LYS A 238 5.22 -17.48 10.40
CA LYS A 238 6.16 -17.02 11.45
C LYS A 238 7.62 -17.04 10.97
N ASN A 239 7.93 -17.97 10.06
CA ASN A 239 9.28 -18.10 9.50
C ASN A 239 9.57 -16.93 8.54
N PRO A 240 10.72 -16.23 8.68
CA PRO A 240 11.10 -15.15 7.77
C PRO A 240 11.15 -15.55 6.29
N HIS A 241 11.54 -16.79 5.99
CA HIS A 241 11.58 -17.29 4.62
C HIS A 241 10.18 -17.46 4.02
N ASP A 242 9.22 -18.02 4.78
CA ASP A 242 7.82 -18.12 4.33
C ASP A 242 7.21 -16.74 4.08
N LYS A 243 7.52 -15.74 4.91
CA LYS A 243 7.14 -14.34 4.66
C LYS A 243 7.76 -13.81 3.37
N ALA A 244 9.04 -14.09 3.14
CA ALA A 244 9.73 -13.66 1.93
C ALA A 244 9.11 -14.26 0.66
N LEU A 245 8.68 -15.53 0.70
CA LEU A 245 7.98 -16.18 -0.41
C LEU A 245 6.64 -15.48 -0.71
N GLN A 246 5.81 -15.25 0.31
CA GLN A 246 4.52 -14.55 0.13
C GLN A 246 4.72 -13.11 -0.38
N ARG A 247 5.71 -12.40 0.15
CA ARG A 247 6.02 -11.04 -0.30
C ARG A 247 6.51 -11.01 -1.74
N ALA A 248 7.36 -11.97 -2.14
CA ALA A 248 7.86 -12.06 -3.51
C ALA A 248 6.74 -12.24 -4.53
N LEU A 249 5.69 -13.00 -4.18
CA LEU A 249 4.51 -13.21 -5.01
C LEU A 249 3.73 -11.92 -5.28
N LEU A 250 3.65 -10.99 -4.31
CA LEU A 250 3.03 -9.67 -4.53
C LEU A 250 3.77 -8.83 -5.59
N GLN A 251 5.07 -9.05 -5.73
CA GLN A 251 5.91 -8.38 -6.72
C GLN A 251 6.54 -9.41 -7.70
N TYR A 252 5.75 -10.37 -8.15
CA TYR A 252 6.17 -11.48 -9.03
C TYR A 252 6.85 -11.00 -10.31
N TYR A 253 6.52 -9.82 -10.81
CA TYR A 253 7.07 -9.21 -12.02
C TYR A 253 8.49 -8.64 -11.83
N ASN A 254 8.96 -8.50 -10.59
CA ASN A 254 10.29 -7.96 -10.30
C ASN A 254 11.35 -9.08 -10.46
N PRO A 255 12.36 -8.88 -11.34
CA PRO A 255 13.40 -9.91 -11.57
C PRO A 255 14.13 -10.36 -10.29
N LYS A 256 14.26 -9.50 -9.30
CA LYS A 256 14.89 -9.81 -8.01
C LYS A 256 14.13 -10.89 -7.23
N ASN A 257 12.84 -11.06 -7.51
CA ASN A 257 11.97 -11.99 -6.81
C ASN A 257 11.79 -13.33 -7.56
N PHE A 258 12.27 -13.47 -8.81
CA PHE A 258 11.97 -14.62 -9.63
C PHE A 258 12.35 -15.96 -8.99
N ALA A 259 13.49 -16.04 -8.32
CA ALA A 259 13.91 -17.27 -7.63
C ALA A 259 12.95 -17.64 -6.48
N LEU A 260 12.52 -16.66 -5.67
CA LEU A 260 11.58 -16.89 -4.57
C LEU A 260 10.18 -17.23 -5.11
N VAL A 261 9.74 -16.61 -6.19
CA VAL A 261 8.45 -16.91 -6.83
C VAL A 261 8.47 -18.34 -7.37
N GLU A 262 9.54 -18.76 -8.07
CA GLU A 262 9.67 -20.13 -8.57
C GLU A 262 9.71 -21.15 -7.42
N GLU A 263 10.44 -20.86 -6.34
CA GLU A 263 10.47 -21.69 -5.14
C GLU A 263 9.07 -21.84 -4.52
N ALA A 264 8.35 -20.72 -4.35
CA ALA A 264 6.99 -20.70 -3.82
C ALA A 264 6.06 -21.61 -4.64
N LEU A 265 6.12 -21.50 -5.96
CA LEU A 265 5.30 -22.30 -6.88
C LEU A 265 5.66 -23.78 -6.81
N LYS A 266 6.94 -24.13 -6.74
CA LYS A 266 7.42 -25.52 -6.59
C LYS A 266 6.98 -26.13 -5.26
N LYS A 267 7.04 -25.36 -4.16
CA LYS A 267 6.66 -25.81 -2.82
C LYS A 267 5.23 -26.32 -2.76
N ILE A 268 4.31 -25.71 -3.53
CA ILE A 268 2.90 -26.11 -3.59
C ILE A 268 2.52 -26.78 -4.91
N LYS A 269 3.51 -27.23 -5.72
CA LYS A 269 3.34 -27.99 -6.95
C LYS A 269 2.54 -27.26 -8.06
N ARG A 270 2.58 -25.92 -8.09
CA ARG A 270 1.97 -25.09 -9.14
C ARG A 270 2.95 -24.88 -10.30
N PHE A 271 3.40 -25.98 -10.87
CA PHE A 271 4.33 -25.98 -12.04
C PHE A 271 3.69 -25.35 -13.29
N ASP A 272 2.38 -25.37 -13.38
CA ASP A 272 1.57 -24.72 -14.42
C ASP A 272 1.83 -23.20 -14.52
N LEU A 273 2.32 -22.58 -13.45
CA LEU A 273 2.62 -21.14 -13.38
C LEU A 273 4.10 -20.81 -13.63
N ILE A 274 4.92 -21.80 -13.95
CA ILE A 274 6.35 -21.65 -14.28
C ILE A 274 6.53 -21.93 -15.77
N GLY A 275 6.85 -20.92 -16.57
CA GLY A 275 6.99 -21.09 -18.01
C GLY A 275 7.03 -19.78 -18.76
N THR A 276 6.87 -19.86 -20.07
CA THR A 276 6.84 -18.71 -21.00
C THR A 276 5.44 -18.31 -21.43
N ASP A 277 4.43 -19.10 -21.04
CA ASP A 277 3.03 -18.84 -21.35
C ASP A 277 2.57 -17.53 -20.70
N PRO A 278 1.69 -16.76 -21.33
CA PRO A 278 1.11 -15.55 -20.75
C PRO A 278 0.46 -15.72 -19.36
N ASN A 279 0.01 -16.93 -19.01
CA ASN A 279 -0.57 -17.23 -17.72
C ASN A 279 0.48 -17.52 -16.64
N CYS A 280 1.73 -17.84 -17.00
CA CYS A 280 2.80 -18.12 -16.04
C CYS A 280 3.21 -16.87 -15.27
N LEU A 281 3.52 -17.00 -13.98
CA LEU A 281 3.99 -15.91 -13.14
C LEU A 281 5.49 -15.65 -13.33
N VAL A 282 6.28 -16.68 -13.57
CA VAL A 282 7.73 -16.59 -13.70
C VAL A 282 8.25 -17.55 -14.76
N ARG A 283 9.33 -17.15 -15.43
CA ARG A 283 10.09 -18.07 -16.29
C ARG A 283 10.98 -18.99 -15.45
N PRO A 284 11.26 -20.24 -15.90
CA PRO A 284 12.21 -21.10 -15.21
C PRO A 284 13.53 -20.39 -14.99
N GLN A 285 14.01 -20.38 -13.77
CA GLN A 285 15.31 -19.79 -13.45
C GLN A 285 16.37 -20.86 -13.73
N THR A 286 17.14 -20.72 -14.81
CA THR A 286 18.31 -21.55 -15.06
C THR A 286 19.32 -21.32 -13.93
N PRO A 287 19.91 -22.38 -13.34
CA PRO A 287 21.00 -22.21 -12.40
C PRO A 287 22.10 -21.39 -13.08
N ASN A 288 22.48 -20.28 -12.47
CA ASN A 288 23.54 -19.40 -12.99
C ASN A 288 24.86 -20.16 -13.04
N TYR A 289 25.17 -20.80 -14.16
CA TYR A 289 26.50 -21.37 -14.47
C TYR A 289 27.57 -20.27 -14.64
N GLN A 290 27.21 -19.01 -14.64
CA GLN A 290 28.14 -17.89 -14.89
C GLN A 290 29.09 -17.55 -13.74
N ASN A 291 28.91 -18.09 -12.53
CA ASN A 291 29.83 -17.82 -11.42
C ASN A 291 30.96 -18.87 -11.25
N ARG A 292 31.07 -19.88 -12.15
CA ARG A 292 32.18 -20.84 -12.08
C ARG A 292 33.37 -20.51 -12.97
N ASN A 293 33.26 -19.54 -13.90
CA ASN A 293 34.35 -19.21 -14.81
C ASN A 293 35.23 -18.02 -14.36
N ASN A 294 34.96 -17.39 -13.23
CA ASN A 294 35.82 -16.30 -12.72
C ASN A 294 36.80 -16.73 -11.61
N SER A 295 36.82 -18.01 -11.24
CA SER A 295 37.82 -18.54 -10.31
C SER A 295 38.94 -19.38 -10.95
N GLY A 296 38.99 -19.40 -12.29
CA GLY A 296 39.89 -20.29 -13.07
C GLY A 296 41.02 -19.63 -13.85
N ASN A 297 41.32 -18.33 -13.70
CA ASN A 297 42.36 -17.71 -14.48
C ASN A 297 43.36 -16.88 -13.63
N SER A 298 43.87 -17.50 -12.55
CA SER A 298 44.97 -16.94 -11.80
C SER A 298 46.07 -17.99 -11.54
N ARG A 299 46.44 -18.73 -12.56
CA ARG A 299 47.70 -19.53 -12.60
C ARG A 299 48.15 -19.61 -14.04
N ASN A 300 49.16 -18.86 -14.37
CA ASN A 300 50.28 -19.06 -15.31
C ASN A 300 50.62 -17.76 -16.04
N ASN A 301 51.49 -16.99 -15.45
CA ASN A 301 52.51 -16.28 -16.20
C ASN A 301 53.74 -16.04 -15.31
N LYS A 302 54.50 -17.14 -15.10
CA LYS A 302 55.94 -17.03 -14.82
C LYS A 302 56.62 -17.67 -16.01
N ASN A 303 57.24 -16.83 -16.80
CA ASN A 303 58.48 -17.00 -17.56
C ASN A 303 58.42 -16.17 -18.84
N ASN A 304 59.01 -15.04 -18.78
CA ASN A 304 60.06 -14.70 -19.80
C ASN A 304 60.92 -13.55 -19.30
N ARG A 305 62.13 -13.90 -18.93
CA ARG A 305 63.25 -12.97 -18.75
C ARG A 305 63.83 -12.67 -20.13
N ASN A 306 64.37 -11.44 -20.20
CA ASN A 306 65.37 -10.88 -21.11
C ASN A 306 64.81 -10.03 -22.24
N ASN A 307 65.01 -8.70 -22.19
CA ASN A 307 66.16 -8.04 -22.77
C ASN A 307 66.12 -6.50 -22.60
N LYS A 308 67.18 -6.02 -22.04
CA LYS A 308 68.01 -4.82 -22.21
C LYS A 308 67.46 -3.53 -22.87
N ASN A 309 67.82 -2.44 -22.14
CA ASN A 309 68.31 -1.12 -22.59
C ASN A 309 67.31 -0.19 -23.27
N SER A 310 67.15 1.04 -22.89
CA SER A 310 68.06 2.11 -22.55
C SER A 310 67.29 3.44 -22.34
N ARG A 311 67.84 4.24 -21.42
CA ARG A 311 67.93 5.72 -21.40
C ARG A 311 66.71 6.59 -21.73
N GLY A 312 66.45 7.51 -20.78
CA GLY A 312 65.99 8.87 -21.11
C GLY A 312 65.18 9.55 -19.99
N LYS A 313 65.83 10.21 -19.19
CA LYS A 313 65.74 11.43 -18.39
C LYS A 313 64.48 12.34 -18.53
N GLN A 314 64.14 12.87 -17.36
CA GLN A 314 63.76 14.27 -17.02
C GLN A 314 62.26 14.52 -16.90
N ASN A 315 61.78 14.75 -15.68
CA ASN A 315 61.77 15.95 -14.82
C ASN A 315 60.52 16.84 -14.96
N PHE A 316 60.14 17.33 -13.77
CA PHE A 316 59.22 18.44 -13.41
C PHE A 316 57.72 18.04 -13.41
N GLY A 317 56.99 18.15 -12.34
CA GLY A 317 57.02 19.12 -11.23
C GLY A 317 55.59 19.68 -11.13
N GLY A 318 55.03 19.74 -9.95
CA GLY A 318 53.86 20.59 -9.78
C GLY A 318 52.80 20.09 -8.78
N LYS A 319 53.02 20.39 -7.53
CA LYS A 319 52.02 20.41 -6.46
C LYS A 319 50.88 21.36 -6.80
N LYS A 320 49.66 21.02 -6.43
CA LYS A 320 48.73 21.99 -5.80
C LYS A 320 47.72 21.27 -4.90
N GLN A 321 47.87 21.52 -3.62
CA GLN A 321 46.88 21.44 -2.59
C GLN A 321 45.81 22.52 -2.84
N ASN A 322 44.57 22.21 -2.54
CA ASN A 322 43.64 23.25 -2.08
C ASN A 322 42.71 22.69 -0.97
N ASN A 323 42.98 23.18 0.21
CA ASN A 323 42.14 23.29 1.37
C ASN A 323 40.95 24.22 1.08
N TYR A 324 39.74 23.84 1.51
CA TYR A 324 38.74 24.82 1.92
C TYR A 324 38.09 24.37 3.21
N GLY A 325 38.22 24.97 4.13
CA GLY A 325 38.05 25.79 5.28
C GLY A 325 36.60 25.94 5.69
N ARG A 326 36.33 25.45 6.94
CA ARG A 326 35.16 25.77 7.76
C ARG A 326 35.03 27.29 7.96
N LYS A 327 33.80 27.82 7.85
CA LYS A 327 33.40 29.03 8.60
C LYS A 327 32.05 28.82 9.29
N LYS A 328 32.10 28.78 10.63
CA LYS A 328 31.01 29.11 11.52
C LYS A 328 30.70 30.60 11.43
N LYS A 329 29.45 31.01 11.44
CA LYS A 329 29.05 32.29 12.04
C LYS A 329 27.66 32.20 12.66
N ASN A 330 27.66 32.56 13.92
CA ASN A 330 26.51 32.87 14.77
C ASN A 330 25.73 34.10 14.24
N ARG A 331 24.44 34.02 14.26
CA ARG A 331 23.52 34.95 14.98
C ARG A 331 22.11 34.44 14.85
#